data_bf071b8ea3036a88d675475631885ad4
#
_entry.id   bf071b8ea3036a88d675475631885ad4
#
_cell.length_a   1.000
_cell.length_b   1.000
_cell.length_c   1.000
_cell.angle_alpha   90.00
_cell.angle_beta   90.00
_cell.angle_gamma   90.00
#
_symmetry.space_group_name_H-M   'P 1'
#
loop_
_entity.id
_entity.type
_entity.pdbx_description
1 polymer ?
#
loop_
_entity_poly.entity_id
_entity_poly.type
_entity_poly.pdbx_seq_one_letter_code
_entity_poly.pdbx_strand_id
1 'polypeptide(L)'
;MVELIITDFNHVDARSAVDFALDCAWGKEENDFELVLSGASTIDAGAYVYIDGSECGGVVDTMEDQLAAGVSTLTYSGRTWHGMLANKILEPDKGKDYLTVSGTASTVIGSLISRVGLDSVFDAVVPPDGSGDPSIRQYQFDRYVDAYTGLRKMCAANGLKLRLAYTSGQVNIWAEPVAHYGDSIDSDLIDFDATRTWRKPNHLIGLGKGDLAARVVVHWYADAKGNVSQTQSLRGVDEITQVYDYSNAETAELNNKTKEKLQDLQSEGDVRVTVRDDANVVFDVGDTVTARDNLTGITVNASIVKKIVKVSGGVMSVDYEAE
;
A
#
# COMPACT_ATOMS: atom_id res chain seq x y z
N MET A 1 23.16 -0.04 17.59
CA MET A 1 23.77 -0.26 16.26
C MET A 1 22.89 -1.29 15.59
N VAL A 2 22.45 -1.03 14.39
CA VAL A 2 21.59 -1.94 13.63
C VAL A 2 22.46 -3.06 13.07
N GLU A 3 22.02 -4.30 13.21
CA GLU A 3 22.69 -5.49 12.72
C GLU A 3 21.85 -6.12 11.62
N LEU A 4 22.45 -6.36 10.45
CA LEU A 4 21.88 -7.08 9.34
C LEU A 4 22.33 -8.53 9.42
N ILE A 5 21.40 -9.46 9.41
CA ILE A 5 21.69 -10.90 9.34
C ILE A 5 21.59 -11.33 7.89
N ILE A 6 22.54 -12.15 7.46
CA ILE A 6 22.64 -12.70 6.11
C ILE A 6 22.68 -14.20 6.22
N THR A 7 21.76 -14.90 5.57
CA THR A 7 21.72 -16.36 5.54
C THR A 7 22.58 -16.91 4.40
N ASP A 8 22.81 -18.22 4.40
CA ASP A 8 23.21 -18.96 3.21
C ASP A 8 22.00 -19.25 2.29
N PHE A 9 22.23 -19.96 1.19
CA PHE A 9 21.18 -20.34 0.25
C PHE A 9 20.19 -21.39 0.83
N ASN A 10 20.52 -22.04 1.98
CA ASN A 10 19.61 -22.94 2.70
C ASN A 10 18.83 -22.18 3.79
N HIS A 11 18.95 -20.85 3.82
CA HIS A 11 18.31 -19.96 4.80
C HIS A 11 18.77 -20.20 6.25
N VAL A 12 20.01 -20.67 6.40
CA VAL A 12 20.68 -20.75 7.70
C VAL A 12 21.54 -19.50 7.89
N ASP A 13 21.44 -18.89 9.08
CA ASP A 13 22.23 -17.69 9.40
C ASP A 13 23.71 -17.97 9.23
N ALA A 14 24.35 -17.26 8.30
CA ALA A 14 25.74 -17.47 7.93
C ALA A 14 26.65 -16.41 8.52
N ARG A 15 26.19 -15.15 8.57
CA ARG A 15 26.96 -14.02 9.10
C ARG A 15 26.05 -12.83 9.42
N SER A 16 26.62 -11.85 10.15
CA SER A 16 26.00 -10.54 10.32
C SER A 16 26.91 -9.44 9.77
N ALA A 17 26.31 -8.29 9.48
CA ALA A 17 26.96 -7.08 9.05
C ALA A 17 26.45 -5.88 9.85
N VAL A 18 27.36 -4.96 10.19
CA VAL A 18 27.05 -3.70 10.90
C VAL A 18 27.42 -2.46 10.07
N ASP A 19 28.24 -2.66 9.03
CA ASP A 19 28.64 -1.62 8.08
C ASP A 19 27.99 -1.93 6.73
N PHE A 20 26.80 -1.34 6.51
CA PHE A 20 26.01 -1.51 5.31
C PHE A 20 25.14 -0.29 5.08
N ALA A 21 24.72 -0.11 3.84
CA ALA A 21 23.62 0.79 3.49
C ALA A 21 22.45 -0.05 2.97
N LEU A 22 21.26 0.17 3.50
CA LEU A 22 20.05 -0.54 3.13
C LEU A 22 18.94 0.47 2.87
N ASP A 23 18.24 0.32 1.76
CA ASP A 23 16.96 0.94 1.47
C ASP A 23 15.94 -0.18 1.27
N CYS A 24 14.90 -0.20 2.09
CA CYS A 24 13.95 -1.30 2.14
C CYS A 24 12.53 -0.72 2.16
N ALA A 25 11.77 -0.89 1.10
CA ALA A 25 10.45 -0.31 0.92
C ALA A 25 9.36 -1.39 0.85
N TRP A 26 8.18 -1.07 1.40
CA TRP A 26 6.98 -1.89 1.24
C TRP A 26 5.71 -1.07 1.36
N GLY A 27 4.65 -1.55 0.69
CA GLY A 27 3.34 -0.91 0.70
C GLY A 27 2.66 -0.93 -0.66
N LYS A 28 2.12 0.20 -1.06
CA LYS A 28 1.56 0.39 -2.38
C LYS A 28 2.70 0.57 -3.39
N GLU A 29 2.69 -0.22 -4.47
CA GLU A 29 3.56 -0.12 -5.64
C GLU A 29 5.02 -0.58 -5.48
N GLU A 30 5.66 -0.46 -4.32
CA GLU A 30 7.06 -0.82 -4.11
C GLU A 30 7.19 -1.82 -2.96
N ASN A 31 7.89 -2.92 -3.19
CA ASN A 31 8.05 -4.00 -2.22
C ASN A 31 9.39 -4.71 -2.44
N ASP A 32 10.47 -3.94 -2.46
CA ASP A 32 11.83 -4.39 -2.71
C ASP A 32 12.85 -3.73 -1.79
N PHE A 33 14.09 -4.14 -1.92
CA PHE A 33 15.20 -3.54 -1.20
C PHE A 33 16.43 -3.39 -2.08
N GLU A 34 17.28 -2.43 -1.71
CA GLU A 34 18.64 -2.27 -2.18
C GLU A 34 19.61 -2.31 -0.99
N LEU A 35 20.64 -3.13 -1.09
CA LEU A 35 21.63 -3.33 -0.04
C LEU A 35 23.04 -3.14 -0.61
N VAL A 36 23.79 -2.22 -0.06
CA VAL A 36 25.21 -2.05 -0.34
C VAL A 36 26.03 -2.52 0.86
N LEU A 37 26.95 -3.44 0.62
CA LEU A 37 27.85 -3.95 1.66
C LEU A 37 29.27 -3.43 1.46
N SER A 38 29.86 -2.99 2.57
CA SER A 38 31.30 -2.72 2.62
C SER A 38 32.08 -4.03 2.78
N GLY A 39 33.08 -4.26 1.93
CA GLY A 39 33.96 -5.42 2.02
C GLY A 39 33.83 -6.44 0.89
N ALA A 40 34.65 -7.49 0.93
CA ALA A 40 34.86 -8.43 -0.16
C ALA A 40 33.99 -9.71 -0.13
N SER A 41 33.01 -9.79 0.74
CA SER A 41 32.24 -11.02 0.86
C SER A 41 30.93 -10.95 0.06
N THR A 42 30.74 -11.87 -0.86
CA THR A 42 29.51 -11.99 -1.65
C THR A 42 28.37 -12.60 -0.86
N ILE A 43 27.14 -12.30 -1.28
CA ILE A 43 25.90 -12.96 -0.84
C ILE A 43 25.44 -13.88 -1.97
N ASP A 44 25.01 -15.08 -1.60
CA ASP A 44 24.48 -16.03 -2.57
C ASP A 44 23.10 -15.61 -3.08
N ALA A 45 22.80 -15.92 -4.33
CA ALA A 45 21.46 -15.72 -4.87
C ALA A 45 20.43 -16.57 -4.10
N GLY A 46 19.30 -15.97 -3.73
CA GLY A 46 18.27 -16.62 -2.94
C GLY A 46 18.51 -16.62 -1.43
N ALA A 47 19.67 -16.13 -0.94
CA ALA A 47 19.88 -15.91 0.48
C ALA A 47 18.90 -14.86 1.04
N TYR A 48 18.58 -14.97 2.32
CA TYR A 48 17.82 -13.95 3.01
C TYR A 48 18.73 -12.91 3.64
N VAL A 49 18.26 -11.68 3.63
CA VAL A 49 18.84 -10.56 4.38
C VAL A 49 17.74 -9.94 5.24
N TYR A 50 18.02 -9.68 6.52
CA TYR A 50 16.98 -9.18 7.41
C TYR A 50 17.53 -8.53 8.68
N ILE A 51 16.72 -7.69 9.29
CA ILE A 51 16.90 -7.15 10.63
C ILE A 51 15.96 -7.92 11.55
N ASP A 52 16.51 -8.66 12.51
CA ASP A 52 15.74 -9.56 13.36
C ASP A 52 14.63 -8.84 14.13
N GLY A 53 13.48 -9.50 14.25
CA GLY A 53 12.29 -8.96 14.92
C GLY A 53 11.60 -7.80 14.17
N SER A 54 12.00 -7.50 12.93
CA SER A 54 11.46 -6.39 12.14
C SER A 54 10.75 -6.87 10.86
N GLU A 55 10.05 -5.94 10.20
CA GLU A 55 9.49 -6.14 8.85
C GLU A 55 10.54 -6.02 7.74
N CYS A 56 11.72 -5.49 8.08
CA CYS A 56 12.76 -5.19 7.11
C CYS A 56 13.58 -6.44 6.80
N GLY A 57 13.43 -6.95 5.61
CA GLY A 57 14.16 -8.10 5.10
C GLY A 57 13.53 -8.67 3.85
N GLY A 58 14.22 -9.63 3.23
CA GLY A 58 13.77 -10.23 1.99
C GLY A 58 14.77 -11.22 1.41
N VAL A 59 14.56 -11.56 0.14
CA VAL A 59 15.39 -12.50 -0.62
C VAL A 59 16.23 -11.75 -1.64
N VAL A 60 17.52 -12.11 -1.74
CA VAL A 60 18.43 -11.55 -2.73
C VAL A 60 18.15 -12.17 -4.10
N ASP A 61 17.71 -11.33 -5.04
CA ASP A 61 17.40 -11.74 -6.41
C ASP A 61 18.48 -11.31 -7.40
N THR A 62 19.22 -10.21 -7.14
CA THR A 62 20.18 -9.60 -8.07
C THR A 62 21.41 -9.09 -7.35
N MET A 63 22.55 -9.16 -8.02
CA MET A 63 23.81 -8.55 -7.59
C MET A 63 24.36 -7.71 -8.75
N GLU A 64 24.74 -6.48 -8.46
CA GLU A 64 25.46 -5.60 -9.35
C GLU A 64 26.85 -5.32 -8.78
N ASP A 65 27.89 -5.42 -9.62
CA ASP A 65 29.27 -5.03 -9.27
C ASP A 65 29.69 -3.82 -10.11
N GLN A 66 29.90 -2.71 -9.44
CA GLN A 66 30.42 -1.51 -10.07
C GLN A 66 31.90 -1.36 -9.75
N LEU A 67 32.77 -1.60 -10.74
CA LEU A 67 34.20 -1.41 -10.61
C LEU A 67 34.61 0.01 -11.07
N ALA A 68 35.01 0.84 -10.12
CA ALA A 68 35.53 2.20 -10.39
C ALA A 68 36.86 2.42 -9.73
N ALA A 69 37.86 2.89 -10.50
CA ALA A 69 39.21 3.15 -10.04
C ALA A 69 39.89 1.97 -9.29
N GLY A 70 39.52 0.74 -9.64
CA GLY A 70 40.03 -0.49 -9.01
C GLY A 70 39.36 -0.87 -7.70
N VAL A 71 38.27 -0.22 -7.35
CA VAL A 71 37.43 -0.55 -6.19
C VAL A 71 36.06 -1.04 -6.68
N SER A 72 35.69 -2.24 -6.25
CA SER A 72 34.35 -2.80 -6.48
C SER A 72 33.36 -2.34 -5.39
N THR A 73 32.19 -1.92 -5.82
CA THR A 73 31.04 -1.71 -4.94
C THR A 73 29.98 -2.73 -5.32
N LEU A 74 29.63 -3.59 -4.36
CA LEU A 74 28.61 -4.62 -4.55
C LEU A 74 27.27 -4.11 -4.05
N THR A 75 26.29 -4.06 -4.95
CA THR A 75 24.90 -3.73 -4.64
C THR A 75 24.04 -4.97 -4.86
N TYR A 76 23.27 -5.32 -3.86
CA TYR A 76 22.31 -6.42 -3.90
C TYR A 76 20.91 -5.85 -3.89
N SER A 77 20.04 -6.39 -4.71
CA SER A 77 18.62 -6.03 -4.71
C SER A 77 17.74 -7.28 -4.72
N GLY A 78 16.52 -7.11 -4.25
CA GLY A 78 15.60 -8.22 -4.23
C GLY A 78 14.25 -7.85 -3.60
N ARG A 79 13.38 -8.85 -3.54
CA ARG A 79 12.04 -8.69 -3.01
C ARG A 79 12.07 -8.68 -1.48
N THR A 80 11.36 -7.73 -0.88
CA THR A 80 11.05 -7.81 0.56
C THR A 80 10.12 -8.99 0.85
N TRP A 81 9.86 -9.27 2.12
CA TRP A 81 8.83 -10.25 2.51
C TRP A 81 7.48 -9.93 1.86
N HIS A 82 7.13 -8.66 1.79
CA HIS A 82 5.92 -8.16 1.12
C HIS A 82 5.98 -8.40 -0.40
N GLY A 83 7.14 -8.18 -1.01
CA GLY A 83 7.41 -8.45 -2.42
C GLY A 83 7.29 -9.93 -2.79
N MET A 84 7.66 -10.83 -1.87
CA MET A 84 7.43 -12.27 -2.09
C MET A 84 5.94 -12.60 -2.18
N LEU A 85 5.08 -11.94 -1.40
CA LEU A 85 3.62 -12.05 -1.49
C LEU A 85 3.07 -11.34 -2.74
N ALA A 86 3.61 -10.17 -3.09
CA ALA A 86 3.19 -9.41 -4.27
C ALA A 86 3.47 -10.15 -5.59
N ASN A 87 4.42 -11.08 -5.61
CA ASN A 87 4.74 -11.94 -6.77
C ASN A 87 3.89 -13.22 -6.84
N LYS A 88 2.87 -13.36 -6.01
CA LYS A 88 1.95 -14.50 -6.00
C LYS A 88 0.54 -14.03 -6.32
N ILE A 89 -0.19 -14.83 -7.06
CA ILE A 89 -1.55 -14.49 -7.50
C ILE A 89 -2.57 -15.36 -6.75
N LEU A 90 -3.60 -14.70 -6.23
CA LEU A 90 -4.77 -15.37 -5.66
C LEU A 90 -5.78 -15.67 -6.78
N GLU A 91 -5.90 -16.94 -7.10
CA GLU A 91 -6.83 -17.42 -8.12
C GLU A 91 -8.12 -17.94 -7.48
N PRO A 92 -9.28 -17.77 -8.14
CA PRO A 92 -10.50 -18.44 -7.71
C PRO A 92 -10.37 -19.97 -7.79
N ASP A 93 -11.14 -20.69 -6.99
CA ASP A 93 -11.24 -22.14 -7.10
C ASP A 93 -11.81 -22.53 -8.48
N LYS A 94 -11.42 -23.70 -8.96
CA LYS A 94 -11.89 -24.19 -10.26
C LYS A 94 -13.42 -24.19 -10.34
N GLY A 95 -13.95 -23.48 -11.32
CA GLY A 95 -15.41 -23.36 -11.53
C GLY A 95 -16.10 -22.36 -10.62
N LYS A 96 -15.35 -21.53 -9.88
CA LYS A 96 -15.88 -20.39 -9.13
C LYS A 96 -15.51 -19.07 -9.82
N ASP A 97 -16.39 -18.10 -9.70
CA ASP A 97 -16.15 -16.76 -10.23
C ASP A 97 -15.14 -15.98 -9.40
N TYR A 98 -15.20 -16.15 -8.08
CA TYR A 98 -14.38 -15.42 -7.12
C TYR A 98 -13.85 -16.32 -6.01
N LEU A 99 -12.73 -15.94 -5.43
CA LEU A 99 -12.23 -16.46 -4.15
C LEU A 99 -12.92 -15.71 -3.02
N THR A 100 -13.56 -16.45 -2.09
CA THR A 100 -14.23 -15.88 -0.92
C THR A 100 -13.72 -16.54 0.34
N VAL A 101 -13.49 -15.76 1.38
CA VAL A 101 -12.98 -16.25 2.67
C VAL A 101 -13.78 -15.69 3.83
N SER A 102 -13.77 -16.38 4.96
CA SER A 102 -14.27 -15.91 6.25
C SER A 102 -13.70 -16.78 7.38
N GLY A 103 -13.55 -16.24 8.56
CA GLY A 103 -13.01 -16.94 9.73
C GLY A 103 -12.13 -16.06 10.59
N THR A 104 -11.27 -16.62 11.40
CA THR A 104 -10.26 -15.86 12.12
C THR A 104 -9.12 -15.44 11.18
N ALA A 105 -8.48 -14.32 11.46
CA ALA A 105 -7.46 -13.76 10.57
C ALA A 105 -6.29 -14.72 10.36
N SER A 106 -5.78 -15.34 11.43
CA SER A 106 -4.68 -16.29 11.32
C SER A 106 -5.03 -17.50 10.44
N THR A 107 -6.23 -18.06 10.61
CA THR A 107 -6.70 -19.19 9.78
C THR A 107 -6.87 -18.79 8.32
N VAL A 108 -7.45 -17.63 8.06
CA VAL A 108 -7.67 -17.13 6.69
C VAL A 108 -6.33 -16.83 6.01
N ILE A 109 -5.44 -16.09 6.67
CA ILE A 109 -4.12 -15.75 6.14
C ILE A 109 -3.33 -17.05 5.89
N GLY A 110 -3.28 -17.97 6.85
CA GLY A 110 -2.59 -19.25 6.68
C GLY A 110 -3.09 -20.04 5.48
N SER A 111 -4.41 -20.11 5.27
CA SER A 111 -4.98 -20.78 4.11
C SER A 111 -4.59 -20.14 2.78
N LEU A 112 -4.44 -18.80 2.75
CA LEU A 112 -4.01 -18.04 1.57
C LEU A 112 -2.51 -18.22 1.32
N ILE A 113 -1.69 -18.23 2.37
CA ILE A 113 -0.25 -18.52 2.27
C ILE A 113 -0.04 -19.94 1.70
N SER A 114 -0.74 -20.94 2.22
CA SER A 114 -0.70 -22.32 1.70
C SER A 114 -1.15 -22.40 0.25
N ARG A 115 -2.22 -21.67 -0.11
CA ARG A 115 -2.71 -21.61 -1.49
C ARG A 115 -1.66 -21.15 -2.49
N VAL A 116 -0.81 -20.20 -2.10
CA VAL A 116 0.24 -19.64 -2.97
C VAL A 116 1.59 -20.34 -2.79
N GLY A 117 1.67 -21.36 -1.94
CA GLY A 117 2.86 -22.21 -1.74
C GLY A 117 4.00 -21.50 -1.00
N LEU A 118 3.70 -20.68 -0.02
CA LEU A 118 4.68 -19.93 0.76
C LEU A 118 4.77 -20.41 2.23
N ASP A 119 4.24 -21.58 2.58
CA ASP A 119 4.24 -22.14 3.94
C ASP A 119 5.64 -22.35 4.52
N SER A 120 6.65 -22.55 3.66
CA SER A 120 8.03 -22.73 4.11
C SER A 120 8.69 -21.44 4.58
N VAL A 121 8.10 -20.29 4.26
CA VAL A 121 8.66 -18.96 4.55
C VAL A 121 7.82 -18.22 5.57
N PHE A 122 6.49 -18.30 5.45
CA PHE A 122 5.54 -17.52 6.24
C PHE A 122 4.78 -18.43 7.22
N ASP A 123 4.63 -17.94 8.45
CA ASP A 123 3.75 -18.52 9.46
C ASP A 123 2.66 -17.52 9.85
N ALA A 124 1.41 -17.91 9.67
CA ALA A 124 0.27 -17.07 10.03
C ALA A 124 -0.04 -17.21 11.52
N VAL A 125 0.23 -16.16 12.26
CA VAL A 125 0.14 -16.17 13.73
C VAL A 125 -0.99 -15.27 14.25
N VAL A 126 -1.37 -15.44 15.49
CA VAL A 126 -2.21 -14.51 16.23
C VAL A 126 -1.36 -13.29 16.60
N PRO A 127 -1.92 -12.06 16.65
CA PRO A 127 -1.19 -10.87 17.07
C PRO A 127 -0.37 -11.11 18.34
N PRO A 128 0.94 -10.78 18.34
CA PRO A 128 1.84 -11.07 19.47
C PRO A 128 1.59 -10.20 20.71
N ASP A 129 0.82 -9.13 20.57
CA ASP A 129 0.43 -8.22 21.66
C ASP A 129 -0.63 -8.77 22.59
N GLY A 130 -1.17 -9.95 22.29
CA GLY A 130 -2.22 -10.60 23.09
C GLY A 130 -3.63 -10.04 22.88
N SER A 131 -3.86 -9.20 21.87
CA SER A 131 -5.17 -8.64 21.53
C SER A 131 -6.19 -9.68 21.04
N GLY A 132 -5.71 -10.89 20.74
CA GLY A 132 -6.53 -12.00 20.22
C GLY A 132 -6.54 -12.04 18.69
N ASP A 133 -7.17 -13.07 18.14
CA ASP A 133 -7.24 -13.31 16.70
C ASP A 133 -8.48 -12.62 16.11
N PRO A 134 -8.33 -11.55 15.32
CA PRO A 134 -9.48 -10.82 14.80
C PRO A 134 -10.25 -11.65 13.75
N SER A 135 -11.52 -11.33 13.57
CA SER A 135 -12.38 -11.98 12.59
C SER A 135 -12.36 -11.29 11.25
N ILE A 136 -12.18 -12.08 10.21
CA ILE A 136 -12.44 -11.68 8.82
C ILE A 136 -13.89 -12.05 8.49
N ARG A 137 -14.70 -11.02 8.23
CA ARG A 137 -16.07 -11.24 7.71
C ARG A 137 -15.96 -11.76 6.28
N GLN A 138 -17.08 -12.23 5.74
CA GLN A 138 -17.11 -12.70 4.35
C GLN A 138 -16.49 -11.65 3.42
N TYR A 139 -15.35 -11.99 2.83
CA TYR A 139 -14.60 -11.13 1.92
C TYR A 139 -14.40 -11.83 0.59
N GLN A 140 -14.65 -11.10 -0.50
CA GLN A 140 -14.49 -11.56 -1.87
C GLN A 140 -13.30 -10.84 -2.49
N PHE A 141 -12.32 -11.61 -2.97
CA PHE A 141 -11.16 -11.06 -3.65
C PHE A 141 -11.46 -10.64 -5.08
N ASP A 142 -10.75 -9.62 -5.56
CA ASP A 142 -10.65 -9.33 -6.99
C ASP A 142 -10.04 -10.55 -7.69
N ARG A 143 -10.46 -10.80 -8.94
CA ARG A 143 -9.91 -11.95 -9.69
C ARG A 143 -8.45 -11.69 -10.03
N TYR A 144 -7.61 -12.70 -9.80
CA TYR A 144 -6.18 -12.66 -10.12
C TYR A 144 -5.45 -11.47 -9.46
N VAL A 145 -5.86 -11.09 -8.28
CA VAL A 145 -5.15 -10.09 -7.47
C VAL A 145 -3.87 -10.72 -6.91
N ASP A 146 -2.80 -9.97 -6.83
CA ASP A 146 -1.62 -10.42 -6.11
C ASP A 146 -1.92 -10.61 -4.61
N ALA A 147 -1.19 -11.55 -3.98
CA ALA A 147 -1.50 -11.94 -2.61
C ALA A 147 -1.31 -10.81 -1.60
N TYR A 148 -0.28 -9.96 -1.79
CA TYR A 148 -0.05 -8.84 -0.88
C TYR A 148 -1.16 -7.80 -0.94
N THR A 149 -1.50 -7.34 -2.13
CA THR A 149 -2.63 -6.41 -2.34
C THR A 149 -3.94 -7.01 -1.87
N GLY A 150 -4.20 -8.29 -2.16
CA GLY A 150 -5.39 -8.99 -1.73
C GLY A 150 -5.52 -9.05 -0.21
N LEU A 151 -4.45 -9.45 0.49
CA LEU A 151 -4.41 -9.52 1.95
C LEU A 151 -4.60 -8.14 2.59
N ARG A 152 -3.92 -7.09 2.07
CA ARG A 152 -4.09 -5.72 2.57
C ARG A 152 -5.54 -5.22 2.41
N LYS A 153 -6.13 -5.39 1.23
CA LYS A 153 -7.53 -5.01 0.98
C LYS A 153 -8.50 -5.77 1.87
N MET A 154 -8.27 -7.07 2.08
CA MET A 154 -9.07 -7.89 2.99
C MET A 154 -8.99 -7.37 4.43
N CYS A 155 -7.78 -7.09 4.92
CA CYS A 155 -7.58 -6.52 6.24
C CYS A 155 -8.28 -5.16 6.36
N ALA A 156 -8.04 -4.24 5.44
CA ALA A 156 -8.63 -2.91 5.44
C ALA A 156 -10.17 -2.94 5.43
N ALA A 157 -10.78 -3.84 4.65
CA ALA A 157 -12.24 -4.02 4.63
C ALA A 157 -12.82 -4.49 5.97
N ASN A 158 -11.98 -5.00 6.88
CA ASN A 158 -12.35 -5.43 8.23
C ASN A 158 -11.82 -4.49 9.33
N GLY A 159 -11.28 -3.31 8.98
CA GLY A 159 -10.71 -2.36 9.93
C GLY A 159 -9.36 -2.82 10.51
N LEU A 160 -8.65 -3.66 9.77
CA LEU A 160 -7.38 -4.27 10.16
C LEU A 160 -6.26 -3.81 9.23
N LYS A 161 -5.02 -3.93 9.70
CA LYS A 161 -3.78 -3.83 8.90
C LYS A 161 -3.03 -5.16 8.94
N LEU A 162 -2.25 -5.40 7.89
CA LEU A 162 -1.38 -6.57 7.77
C LEU A 162 0.00 -6.26 8.34
N ARG A 163 0.53 -7.14 9.17
CA ARG A 163 1.87 -7.00 9.77
C ARG A 163 2.71 -8.23 9.48
N LEU A 164 3.98 -7.99 9.34
CA LEU A 164 4.98 -9.03 9.17
C LEU A 164 6.16 -8.77 10.11
N ALA A 165 6.82 -9.85 10.56
CA ALA A 165 8.10 -9.74 11.24
C ALA A 165 8.89 -11.05 11.07
N TYR A 166 10.17 -10.96 10.72
CA TYR A 166 11.03 -12.13 10.71
C TYR A 166 11.49 -12.44 12.13
N THR A 167 11.15 -13.62 12.61
CA THR A 167 11.49 -14.06 13.98
C THR A 167 11.67 -15.56 13.99
N SER A 168 12.73 -16.04 14.60
CA SER A 168 12.97 -17.47 14.81
C SER A 168 13.01 -18.32 13.53
N GLY A 169 13.52 -17.76 12.44
CA GLY A 169 13.73 -18.48 11.18
C GLY A 169 12.56 -18.44 10.21
N GLN A 170 11.47 -17.73 10.54
CA GLN A 170 10.29 -17.59 9.69
C GLN A 170 9.77 -16.15 9.69
N VAL A 171 9.00 -15.80 8.66
CA VAL A 171 8.26 -14.56 8.60
C VAL A 171 6.89 -14.77 9.23
N ASN A 172 6.73 -14.30 10.46
CA ASN A 172 5.42 -14.24 11.08
C ASN A 172 4.55 -13.21 10.36
N ILE A 173 3.32 -13.57 10.05
CA ILE A 173 2.33 -12.71 9.39
C ILE A 173 1.02 -12.73 10.16
N TRP A 174 0.47 -11.54 10.46
CA TRP A 174 -0.78 -11.41 11.21
C TRP A 174 -1.58 -10.19 10.78
N ALA A 175 -2.82 -10.12 11.24
CA ALA A 175 -3.65 -8.93 11.10
C ALA A 175 -3.96 -8.35 12.48
N GLU A 176 -3.90 -7.03 12.60
CA GLU A 176 -4.22 -6.31 13.83
C GLU A 176 -5.07 -5.06 13.51
N PRO A 177 -5.78 -4.49 14.50
CA PRO A 177 -6.57 -3.27 14.28
C PRO A 177 -5.72 -2.11 13.73
N VAL A 178 -6.32 -1.34 12.82
CA VAL A 178 -5.71 -0.08 12.34
C VAL A 178 -5.57 0.88 13.52
N ALA A 179 -4.38 1.44 13.69
CA ALA A 179 -4.16 2.51 14.65
C ALA A 179 -4.54 3.87 14.04
N HIS A 180 -5.16 4.72 14.85
CA HIS A 180 -5.55 6.07 14.49
C HIS A 180 -4.73 7.06 15.31
N TYR A 181 -4.00 7.93 14.65
CA TYR A 181 -3.14 8.93 15.27
C TYR A 181 -3.66 10.33 14.98
N GLY A 182 -3.50 11.23 15.97
CA GLY A 182 -3.92 12.61 15.83
C GLY A 182 -5.41 12.78 16.01
N ASP A 183 -5.85 12.96 17.24
CA ASP A 183 -7.18 13.49 17.53
C ASP A 183 -7.23 14.97 17.14
N SER A 184 -8.31 15.38 16.57
CA SER A 184 -8.81 16.66 16.04
C SER A 184 -8.19 18.01 16.48
N ILE A 185 -7.16 18.06 17.30
CA ILE A 185 -6.52 19.27 17.80
C ILE A 185 -5.01 19.15 17.62
N ASP A 186 -4.44 19.96 16.71
CA ASP A 186 -3.01 20.13 16.44
C ASP A 186 -2.19 18.83 16.46
N SER A 187 -2.20 18.12 15.33
CA SER A 187 -1.31 16.98 15.19
C SER A 187 0.05 17.49 14.70
N ASP A 188 1.05 17.51 15.60
CA ASP A 188 2.45 17.75 15.26
C ASP A 188 3.11 16.55 14.56
N LEU A 189 2.31 15.54 14.18
CA LEU A 189 2.81 14.27 13.62
C LEU A 189 3.06 14.36 12.12
N ILE A 190 2.35 15.23 11.42
CA ILE A 190 2.45 15.38 9.99
C ILE A 190 2.47 16.85 9.59
N ASP A 191 3.27 17.16 8.57
CA ASP A 191 3.14 18.37 7.78
C ASP A 191 2.26 18.07 6.58
N PHE A 192 1.43 19.01 6.18
CA PHE A 192 0.60 18.81 5.00
C PHE A 192 0.45 20.07 4.18
N ASP A 193 0.43 19.89 2.86
CA ASP A 193 -0.01 20.88 1.89
C ASP A 193 -1.42 20.50 1.45
N ALA A 194 -2.41 21.32 1.81
CA ALA A 194 -3.79 21.10 1.43
C ALA A 194 -4.29 22.17 0.48
N THR A 195 -4.69 21.75 -0.70
CA THR A 195 -5.39 22.63 -1.66
C THR A 195 -6.88 22.34 -1.60
N ARG A 196 -7.66 23.34 -1.21
CA ARG A 196 -9.12 23.25 -1.24
C ARG A 196 -9.67 23.93 -2.48
N THR A 197 -10.15 23.15 -3.42
CA THR A 197 -10.82 23.64 -4.61
C THR A 197 -12.31 23.81 -4.35
N TRP A 198 -12.78 25.07 -4.23
CA TRP A 198 -14.20 25.36 -4.00
C TRP A 198 -15.08 25.19 -5.23
N ARG A 199 -14.50 25.34 -6.43
CA ARG A 199 -15.23 25.28 -7.69
C ARG A 199 -14.75 24.08 -8.49
N LYS A 200 -15.33 22.92 -8.20
CA LYS A 200 -15.04 21.66 -8.89
C LYS A 200 -15.92 21.52 -10.13
N PRO A 201 -15.52 20.71 -11.13
CA PRO A 201 -16.43 20.32 -12.22
C PRO A 201 -17.71 19.74 -11.66
N ASN A 202 -18.85 20.34 -12.02
CA ASN A 202 -20.15 19.95 -11.50
C ASN A 202 -21.14 19.51 -12.58
N HIS A 203 -20.68 19.48 -13.83
CA HIS A 203 -21.37 18.88 -14.97
C HIS A 203 -20.39 17.99 -15.72
N LEU A 204 -20.65 16.69 -15.79
CA LEU A 204 -19.83 15.74 -16.53
C LEU A 204 -20.62 15.16 -17.69
N ILE A 205 -20.11 15.33 -18.90
CA ILE A 205 -20.66 14.79 -20.13
C ILE A 205 -19.90 13.51 -20.47
N GLY A 206 -20.54 12.37 -20.29
CA GLY A 206 -19.99 11.07 -20.68
C GLY A 206 -20.25 10.80 -22.17
N LEU A 207 -19.20 10.46 -22.90
CA LEU A 207 -19.25 10.12 -24.31
C LEU A 207 -18.95 8.62 -24.47
N GLY A 208 -19.93 7.87 -24.93
CA GLY A 208 -19.84 6.42 -25.14
C GLY A 208 -19.62 6.01 -26.58
N LYS A 209 -20.13 4.84 -26.91
CA LYS A 209 -20.03 4.21 -28.24
C LYS A 209 -20.79 4.99 -29.32
N GLY A 210 -20.27 4.91 -30.54
CA GLY A 210 -20.84 5.56 -31.73
C GLY A 210 -20.08 6.79 -32.17
N ASP A 211 -20.52 7.38 -33.27
CA ASP A 211 -19.87 8.52 -33.90
C ASP A 211 -20.86 9.66 -34.16
N LEU A 212 -20.38 10.87 -34.04
CA LEU A 212 -21.14 12.09 -34.35
C LEU A 212 -22.52 12.11 -33.64
N ALA A 213 -23.60 12.26 -34.40
CA ALA A 213 -24.98 12.32 -33.87
C ALA A 213 -25.51 10.97 -33.34
N ALA A 214 -24.87 9.87 -33.70
CA ALA A 214 -25.22 8.53 -33.19
C ALA A 214 -24.43 8.13 -31.93
N ARG A 215 -23.54 8.99 -31.45
CA ARG A 215 -22.76 8.73 -30.26
C ARG A 215 -23.65 8.74 -29.01
N VAL A 216 -23.46 7.76 -28.15
CA VAL A 216 -24.15 7.74 -26.83
C VAL A 216 -23.57 8.84 -25.97
N VAL A 217 -24.45 9.70 -25.44
CA VAL A 217 -24.08 10.82 -24.57
C VAL A 217 -24.92 10.76 -23.31
N VAL A 218 -24.29 10.91 -22.16
CA VAL A 218 -24.95 10.99 -20.86
C VAL A 218 -24.50 12.23 -20.10
N HIS A 219 -25.36 12.77 -19.27
CA HIS A 219 -25.08 13.94 -18.45
C HIS A 219 -25.29 13.63 -16.98
N TRP A 220 -24.31 13.98 -16.16
CA TRP A 220 -24.38 13.91 -14.71
C TRP A 220 -23.99 15.25 -14.11
N TYR A 221 -24.64 15.60 -13.00
CA TYR A 221 -24.50 16.91 -12.36
C TYR A 221 -24.25 16.74 -10.88
N ALA A 222 -23.46 17.64 -10.29
CA ALA A 222 -23.32 17.78 -8.84
C ALA A 222 -23.97 19.09 -8.38
N ASP A 223 -24.61 19.06 -7.22
CA ASP A 223 -25.14 20.24 -6.57
C ASP A 223 -24.04 21.03 -5.82
N ALA A 224 -24.40 22.15 -5.18
CA ALA A 224 -23.46 22.97 -4.40
C ALA A 224 -22.87 22.23 -3.17
N LYS A 225 -23.41 21.06 -2.80
CA LYS A 225 -22.91 20.22 -1.71
C LYS A 225 -22.10 19.02 -2.24
N GLY A 226 -21.94 18.89 -3.55
CA GLY A 226 -21.26 17.75 -4.18
C GLY A 226 -22.13 16.51 -4.37
N ASN A 227 -23.43 16.55 -4.11
CA ASN A 227 -24.30 15.40 -4.35
C ASN A 227 -24.53 15.20 -5.84
N VAL A 228 -24.24 14.01 -6.34
CA VAL A 228 -24.29 13.68 -7.77
C VAL A 228 -25.67 13.14 -8.16
N SER A 229 -26.25 13.73 -9.21
CA SER A 229 -27.57 13.35 -9.76
C SER A 229 -27.66 13.65 -11.27
N GLN A 230 -28.76 13.25 -11.89
CA GLN A 230 -29.06 13.62 -13.28
C GLN A 230 -29.82 14.96 -13.41
N THR A 231 -30.05 15.65 -12.30
CA THR A 231 -30.75 16.94 -12.30
C THR A 231 -29.75 18.08 -12.16
N GLN A 232 -29.73 18.99 -13.13
CA GLN A 232 -28.88 20.15 -13.10
C GLN A 232 -29.42 21.22 -12.15
N SER A 233 -28.64 21.56 -11.12
CA SER A 233 -28.95 22.60 -10.14
C SER A 233 -28.12 23.87 -10.32
N LEU A 234 -26.87 23.73 -10.75
CA LEU A 234 -25.94 24.84 -11.00
C LEU A 234 -25.92 25.20 -12.49
N ARG A 235 -25.94 26.50 -12.80
CA ARG A 235 -26.04 27.00 -14.17
C ARG A 235 -25.23 28.27 -14.36
N GLY A 236 -24.95 28.64 -15.61
CA GLY A 236 -24.24 29.86 -15.96
C GLY A 236 -22.82 29.87 -15.43
N VAL A 237 -22.43 30.91 -14.70
CA VAL A 237 -21.08 31.04 -14.15
C VAL A 237 -20.73 29.99 -13.06
N ASP A 238 -21.72 29.34 -12.50
CA ASP A 238 -21.56 28.32 -11.47
C ASP A 238 -21.48 26.90 -12.05
N GLU A 239 -21.78 26.75 -13.34
CA GLU A 239 -21.59 25.51 -14.07
C GLU A 239 -20.14 25.38 -14.55
N ILE A 240 -19.50 24.28 -14.18
CA ILE A 240 -18.16 23.89 -14.66
C ILE A 240 -18.29 22.52 -15.29
N THR A 241 -18.19 22.49 -16.61
CA THR A 241 -18.41 21.30 -17.42
C THR A 241 -17.10 20.64 -17.80
N GLN A 242 -17.04 19.32 -17.70
CA GLN A 242 -15.98 18.48 -18.27
C GLN A 242 -16.56 17.39 -19.15
N VAL A 243 -15.74 16.88 -20.05
CA VAL A 243 -16.07 15.75 -20.93
C VAL A 243 -15.28 14.53 -20.47
N TYR A 244 -15.97 13.41 -20.32
CA TYR A 244 -15.42 12.11 -20.03
C TYR A 244 -15.63 11.17 -21.21
N ASP A 245 -14.56 10.89 -21.94
CA ASP A 245 -14.61 9.98 -23.09
C ASP A 245 -14.39 8.53 -22.65
N TYR A 246 -15.43 7.71 -22.85
CA TYR A 246 -15.39 6.28 -22.66
C TYR A 246 -15.97 5.58 -23.91
N SER A 247 -15.28 5.74 -25.00
CA SER A 247 -15.72 5.52 -26.39
C SER A 247 -16.30 4.14 -26.71
N ASN A 248 -15.98 3.10 -25.91
CA ASN A 248 -16.48 1.73 -26.13
C ASN A 248 -17.70 1.38 -25.25
N ALA A 249 -18.11 2.26 -24.33
CA ALA A 249 -19.15 1.94 -23.39
C ALA A 249 -20.57 2.05 -23.97
N GLU A 250 -21.39 1.06 -23.67
CA GLU A 250 -22.85 1.10 -23.89
C GLU A 250 -23.52 2.00 -22.82
N THR A 251 -24.76 2.41 -23.07
CA THR A 251 -25.46 3.40 -22.24
C THR A 251 -25.45 3.09 -20.74
N ALA A 252 -25.69 1.86 -20.32
CA ALA A 252 -25.78 1.49 -18.91
C ALA A 252 -24.41 1.60 -18.22
N GLU A 253 -23.37 1.10 -18.85
CA GLU A 253 -22.00 1.18 -18.35
C GLU A 253 -21.51 2.63 -18.30
N LEU A 254 -21.76 3.38 -19.39
CA LEU A 254 -21.39 4.80 -19.48
C LEU A 254 -22.03 5.62 -18.35
N ASN A 255 -23.33 5.38 -18.05
CA ASN A 255 -24.01 6.05 -16.96
C ASN A 255 -23.33 5.80 -15.61
N ASN A 256 -23.00 4.54 -15.30
CA ASN A 256 -22.34 4.19 -14.05
C ASN A 256 -20.95 4.81 -13.95
N LYS A 257 -20.14 4.69 -15.00
CA LYS A 257 -18.76 5.21 -15.01
C LYS A 257 -18.71 6.74 -15.01
N THR A 258 -19.63 7.41 -15.70
CA THR A 258 -19.73 8.87 -15.64
C THR A 258 -20.15 9.37 -14.27
N LYS A 259 -21.08 8.68 -13.61
CA LYS A 259 -21.47 8.97 -12.23
C LYS A 259 -20.31 8.80 -11.25
N GLU A 260 -19.64 7.63 -11.29
CA GLU A 260 -18.48 7.34 -10.46
C GLU A 260 -17.40 8.42 -10.63
N LYS A 261 -17.04 8.73 -11.89
CA LYS A 261 -16.02 9.75 -12.18
C LYS A 261 -16.39 11.14 -11.66
N LEU A 262 -17.66 11.53 -11.72
CA LEU A 262 -18.09 12.80 -11.16
C LEU A 262 -18.05 12.77 -9.61
N GLN A 263 -18.38 11.64 -8.98
CA GLN A 263 -18.23 11.47 -7.54
C GLN A 263 -16.77 11.61 -7.10
N ASP A 264 -15.84 10.99 -7.83
CA ASP A 264 -14.41 11.12 -7.59
C ASP A 264 -13.97 12.59 -7.69
N LEU A 265 -14.37 13.30 -8.75
CA LEU A 265 -14.09 14.73 -8.93
C LEU A 265 -14.65 15.61 -7.79
N GLN A 266 -15.74 15.19 -7.12
CA GLN A 266 -16.25 15.90 -5.95
C GLN A 266 -15.44 15.62 -4.68
N SER A 267 -14.89 14.41 -4.56
CA SER A 267 -14.08 13.99 -3.42
C SER A 267 -12.62 14.44 -3.51
N GLU A 268 -12.08 14.63 -4.70
CA GLU A 268 -10.69 15.04 -4.90
C GLU A 268 -10.41 16.40 -4.23
N GLY A 269 -9.66 16.38 -3.15
CA GLY A 269 -8.89 17.49 -2.63
C GLY A 269 -7.43 17.13 -2.81
N ASP A 270 -6.62 17.99 -3.39
CA ASP A 270 -5.18 17.78 -3.41
C ASP A 270 -4.65 17.97 -1.98
N VAL A 271 -4.33 16.88 -1.35
CA VAL A 271 -3.67 16.87 -0.05
C VAL A 271 -2.36 16.11 -0.22
N ARG A 272 -1.27 16.80 0.05
CA ARG A 272 0.04 16.16 0.21
C ARG A 272 0.34 16.08 1.68
N VAL A 273 0.63 14.90 2.15
CA VAL A 273 0.98 14.65 3.54
C VAL A 273 2.43 14.20 3.61
N THR A 274 3.19 14.81 4.47
CA THR A 274 4.55 14.40 4.82
C THR A 274 4.57 14.06 6.30
N VAL A 275 4.96 12.85 6.64
CA VAL A 275 5.14 12.46 8.03
C VAL A 275 6.42 13.10 8.57
N ARG A 276 6.35 13.71 9.73
CA ARG A 276 7.51 14.39 10.34
C ARG A 276 8.50 13.38 10.92
N ASP A 277 9.77 13.55 10.62
CA ASP A 277 10.86 12.70 11.12
C ASP A 277 11.05 12.81 12.65
N ASP A 278 10.63 13.91 13.25
CA ASP A 278 10.74 14.17 14.71
C ASP A 278 9.52 13.64 15.49
N ALA A 279 8.50 13.12 14.81
CA ALA A 279 7.40 12.43 15.47
C ALA A 279 7.95 11.13 16.07
N ASN A 280 8.11 11.06 17.40
CA ASN A 280 8.53 9.84 18.10
C ASN A 280 7.49 8.71 18.02
N VAL A 281 6.86 8.55 16.85
CA VAL A 281 5.81 7.58 16.56
C VAL A 281 6.22 6.77 15.36
N VAL A 282 6.14 5.47 15.47
CA VAL A 282 6.35 4.54 14.36
C VAL A 282 4.99 4.15 13.81
N PHE A 283 4.74 4.53 12.56
CA PHE A 283 3.53 4.15 11.85
C PHE A 283 3.74 2.85 11.08
N ASP A 284 2.64 2.19 10.76
CA ASP A 284 2.64 1.01 9.92
C ASP A 284 1.74 1.24 8.71
N VAL A 285 1.99 0.50 7.65
CA VAL A 285 1.14 0.55 6.45
C VAL A 285 -0.28 0.14 6.80
N GLY A 286 -1.23 1.03 6.55
CA GLY A 286 -2.64 0.88 6.89
C GLY A 286 -3.09 1.73 8.08
N ASP A 287 -2.17 2.28 8.88
CA ASP A 287 -2.52 3.25 9.93
C ASP A 287 -3.05 4.55 9.33
N THR A 288 -3.84 5.27 10.11
CA THR A 288 -4.39 6.55 9.68
C THR A 288 -3.91 7.68 10.59
N VAL A 289 -3.66 8.83 9.97
CA VAL A 289 -3.24 10.04 10.66
C VAL A 289 -4.20 11.16 10.33
N THR A 290 -4.69 11.85 11.35
CA THR A 290 -5.54 13.04 11.22
C THR A 290 -4.74 14.28 11.59
N ALA A 291 -4.75 15.29 10.73
CA ALA A 291 -4.22 16.61 11.03
C ALA A 291 -5.26 17.70 10.74
N ARG A 292 -5.20 18.79 11.49
CA ARG A 292 -6.07 19.95 11.28
C ARG A 292 -5.23 21.23 11.30
N ASP A 293 -5.42 22.04 10.28
CA ASP A 293 -4.89 23.40 10.29
C ASP A 293 -5.87 24.35 11.01
N ASN A 294 -5.39 25.00 12.06
CA ASN A 294 -6.21 25.89 12.88
C ASN A 294 -6.58 27.21 12.20
N LEU A 295 -5.79 27.66 11.22
CA LEU A 295 -6.05 28.90 10.50
C LEU A 295 -7.18 28.73 9.48
N THR A 296 -7.13 27.68 8.70
CA THR A 296 -8.10 27.42 7.61
C THR A 296 -9.23 26.49 8.04
N GLY A 297 -9.06 25.78 9.15
CA GLY A 297 -9.97 24.74 9.63
C GLY A 297 -10.00 23.49 8.74
N ILE A 298 -9.04 23.38 7.80
CA ILE A 298 -8.91 22.17 6.96
C ILE A 298 -8.48 21.01 7.83
N THR A 299 -9.24 19.93 7.77
CA THR A 299 -8.89 18.66 8.40
C THR A 299 -8.50 17.67 7.31
N VAL A 300 -7.38 17.00 7.50
CA VAL A 300 -6.82 16.00 6.61
C VAL A 300 -6.82 14.67 7.35
N ASN A 301 -7.38 13.64 6.72
CA ASN A 301 -7.23 12.26 7.14
C ASN A 301 -6.43 11.54 6.07
N ALA A 302 -5.30 11.00 6.43
CA ALA A 302 -4.41 10.30 5.52
C ALA A 302 -4.16 8.88 6.03
N SER A 303 -4.05 7.93 5.11
CA SER A 303 -3.65 6.56 5.41
C SER A 303 -2.19 6.36 5.02
N ILE A 304 -1.41 5.73 5.88
CA ILE A 304 -0.04 5.34 5.54
C ILE A 304 -0.10 4.21 4.51
N VAL A 305 0.39 4.48 3.31
CA VAL A 305 0.31 3.54 2.19
C VAL A 305 1.64 2.88 1.87
N LYS A 306 2.76 3.48 2.30
CA LYS A 306 4.11 2.94 2.09
C LYS A 306 5.02 3.31 3.25
N LYS A 307 5.94 2.41 3.57
CA LYS A 307 6.98 2.59 4.57
C LYS A 307 8.33 2.26 3.94
N ILE A 308 9.31 3.14 4.17
CA ILE A 308 10.66 3.02 3.64
C ILE A 308 11.61 3.08 4.82
N VAL A 309 12.36 2.01 5.03
CA VAL A 309 13.39 1.92 6.08
C VAL A 309 14.75 2.07 5.44
N LYS A 310 15.49 3.08 5.85
CA LYS A 310 16.87 3.31 5.40
C LYS A 310 17.83 3.11 6.54
N VAL A 311 18.91 2.39 6.27
CA VAL A 311 20.03 2.25 7.21
C VAL A 311 21.30 2.72 6.53
N SER A 312 22.01 3.64 7.14
CA SER A 312 23.30 4.12 6.65
C SER A 312 24.19 4.52 7.82
N GLY A 313 25.45 4.10 7.83
CA GLY A 313 26.38 4.39 8.91
C GLY A 313 25.91 3.90 10.30
N GLY A 314 25.12 2.83 10.35
CA GLY A 314 24.58 2.27 11.59
C GLY A 314 23.36 3.04 12.17
N VAL A 315 22.87 4.06 11.46
CA VAL A 315 21.68 4.84 11.81
C VAL A 315 20.53 4.38 10.95
N MET A 316 19.37 4.13 11.58
CA MET A 316 18.13 3.79 10.91
C MET A 316 17.23 5.03 10.86
N SER A 317 16.68 5.32 9.70
CA SER A 317 15.59 6.27 9.50
C SER A 317 14.40 5.58 8.83
N VAL A 318 13.22 6.14 9.02
CA VAL A 318 11.98 5.59 8.45
C VAL A 318 11.20 6.73 7.79
N ASP A 319 10.98 6.61 6.50
CA ASP A 319 10.15 7.53 5.71
C ASP A 319 8.79 6.88 5.45
N TYR A 320 7.75 7.70 5.26
CA TYR A 320 6.40 7.23 5.01
C TYR A 320 5.77 7.99 3.85
N GLU A 321 4.99 7.28 3.03
CA GLU A 321 4.06 7.91 2.10
C GLU A 321 2.62 7.73 2.63
N ALA A 322 1.82 8.79 2.53
CA ALA A 322 0.43 8.80 2.98
C ALA A 322 -0.49 9.36 1.89
N GLU A 323 -1.73 8.87 1.84
CA GLU A 323 -2.78 9.27 0.88
C GLU A 323 -4.09 9.58 1.61
#